data_25adfc8a4dded97da7bd789b48ade5ce
#
_entry.id   25adfc8a4dded97da7bd789b48ade5ce
#
_cell.length_a   1.000
_cell.length_b   1.000
_cell.length_c   1.000
_cell.angle_alpha   90.00
_cell.angle_beta   90.00
_cell.angle_gamma   90.00
#
_symmetry.space_group_name_H-M   'P 1'
#
loop_
_entity.id
_entity.type
_entity.pdbx_description
1 polymer ?
#
loop_
_entity_poly.entity_id
_entity_poly.type
_entity_poly.pdbx_seq_one_letter_code
_entity_poly.pdbx_strand_id
1 'polypeptide(L)'
;MNRKYRKTVIAGNWKMNKTPSETKEFMTQLKAIMPKGRWCDVALCVPAVCIPAAVRAMRETRVGIGAENCSAKPSGAYTGELATNMLVDAGCKYVIIGHSERREMFGETDADVNAKVLAALEAGLTPIMCCGETLAQREAGITAEHITMQIKLGLQNVPEDKIRKVIIAYEPIWAIGTGLTATPEQAQEVCEMIRAVVRKLYNSKCARAITIQYGGSMNEKNAFELLAQPDIDGGLIGGASLVPEKFAKIIEAANQPTV
;
A
#
# COMPACT_ATOMS: atom_id res chain seq x y z
N MET A 1 -5.75 14.71 9.09
CA MET A 1 -4.66 14.40 8.11
C MET A 1 -3.92 15.67 7.70
N ASN A 2 -2.58 15.68 7.64
CA ASN A 2 -1.81 16.87 7.26
C ASN A 2 -1.35 16.80 5.79
N ARG A 3 -2.23 17.19 4.86
CA ARG A 3 -1.97 17.14 3.41
C ARG A 3 -0.90 18.13 2.92
N LYS A 4 -0.51 19.10 3.74
CA LYS A 4 0.53 20.06 3.37
C LYS A 4 1.88 19.39 3.15
N TYR A 5 2.16 18.31 3.88
CA TYR A 5 3.46 17.64 3.87
C TYR A 5 3.40 16.21 3.32
N ARG A 6 2.24 15.59 3.34
CA ARG A 6 2.04 14.18 2.98
C ARG A 6 1.04 14.02 1.86
N LYS A 7 1.27 13.01 1.03
CA LYS A 7 0.30 12.59 0.03
C LYS A 7 -0.72 11.64 0.66
N THR A 8 -1.98 11.84 0.33
CA THR A 8 -3.01 10.83 0.55
C THR A 8 -2.99 9.84 -0.61
N VAL A 9 -2.92 8.55 -0.31
CA VAL A 9 -2.91 7.49 -1.35
C VAL A 9 -3.95 6.44 -1.04
N ILE A 10 -4.89 6.24 -1.95
CA ILE A 10 -5.87 5.14 -1.90
C ILE A 10 -5.43 4.08 -2.91
N ALA A 11 -4.97 2.94 -2.39
CA ALA A 11 -4.45 1.85 -3.20
C ALA A 11 -5.35 0.61 -3.08
N GLY A 12 -5.79 0.05 -4.20
CA GLY A 12 -6.44 -1.26 -4.24
C GLY A 12 -5.38 -2.37 -4.34
N ASN A 13 -5.52 -3.40 -3.55
CA ASN A 13 -4.81 -4.67 -3.67
C ASN A 13 -5.83 -5.73 -4.09
N TRP A 14 -5.78 -6.12 -5.35
CA TRP A 14 -6.74 -7.10 -5.89
C TRP A 14 -6.46 -8.51 -5.44
N LYS A 15 -5.24 -8.77 -4.98
CA LYS A 15 -4.78 -10.12 -4.66
C LYS A 15 -5.01 -11.04 -5.87
N MET A 16 -5.25 -12.32 -5.68
CA MET A 16 -5.47 -13.30 -6.75
C MET A 16 -6.93 -13.25 -7.22
N ASN A 17 -7.35 -12.11 -7.82
CA ASN A 17 -8.70 -11.93 -8.35
C ASN A 17 -8.66 -11.27 -9.73
N LYS A 18 -9.68 -11.53 -10.51
CA LYS A 18 -9.94 -11.01 -11.85
C LYS A 18 -8.99 -11.53 -12.94
N THR A 19 -9.58 -11.72 -14.10
CA THR A 19 -8.93 -12.00 -15.37
C THR A 19 -8.64 -10.70 -16.14
N PRO A 20 -7.84 -10.72 -17.20
CA PRO A 20 -7.63 -9.54 -18.06
C PRO A 20 -8.93 -8.98 -18.65
N SER A 21 -9.91 -9.82 -18.96
CA SER A 21 -11.22 -9.39 -19.49
C SER A 21 -12.04 -8.65 -18.44
N GLU A 22 -12.16 -9.23 -17.24
CA GLU A 22 -12.82 -8.60 -16.08
C GLU A 22 -12.12 -7.32 -15.64
N THR A 23 -10.78 -7.26 -15.78
CA THR A 23 -10.01 -6.04 -15.54
C THR A 23 -10.44 -4.90 -16.45
N LYS A 24 -10.59 -5.16 -17.74
CA LYS A 24 -11.05 -4.16 -18.71
C LYS A 24 -12.44 -3.63 -18.36
N GLU A 25 -13.35 -4.53 -17.98
CA GLU A 25 -14.70 -4.15 -17.56
C GLU A 25 -14.69 -3.29 -16.30
N PHE A 26 -14.00 -3.73 -15.25
CA PHE A 26 -13.83 -2.97 -14.01
C PHE A 26 -13.28 -1.56 -14.27
N MET A 27 -12.20 -1.44 -15.06
CA MET A 27 -11.56 -0.17 -15.35
C MET A 27 -12.50 0.78 -16.11
N THR A 28 -13.33 0.24 -17.01
CA THR A 28 -14.32 1.02 -17.74
C THR A 28 -15.38 1.58 -16.78
N GLN A 29 -15.90 0.74 -15.89
CA GLN A 29 -16.88 1.13 -14.88
C GLN A 29 -16.29 2.17 -13.91
N LEU A 30 -15.09 1.91 -13.36
CA LEU A 30 -14.45 2.84 -12.44
C LEU A 30 -14.18 4.20 -13.10
N LYS A 31 -13.69 4.22 -14.34
CA LYS A 31 -13.43 5.45 -15.08
C LYS A 31 -14.69 6.33 -15.22
N ALA A 32 -15.86 5.71 -15.38
CA ALA A 32 -17.12 6.43 -15.51
C ALA A 32 -17.60 7.10 -14.21
N ILE A 33 -17.31 6.47 -13.05
CA ILE A 33 -17.84 6.89 -11.74
C ILE A 33 -16.79 7.50 -10.80
N MET A 34 -15.51 7.46 -11.17
CA MET A 34 -14.43 7.95 -10.30
C MET A 34 -14.58 9.44 -10.01
N PRO A 35 -14.45 9.88 -8.74
CA PRO A 35 -14.51 11.29 -8.38
C PRO A 35 -13.53 12.14 -9.17
N LYS A 36 -13.97 13.31 -9.65
CA LYS A 36 -13.16 14.24 -10.47
C LYS A 36 -12.12 15.00 -9.64
N GLY A 37 -12.34 15.17 -8.36
CA GLY A 37 -11.44 15.88 -7.45
C GLY A 37 -10.09 15.16 -7.29
N ARG A 38 -9.03 15.95 -7.04
CA ARG A 38 -7.64 15.46 -6.95
C ARG A 38 -7.09 15.56 -5.53
N TRP A 39 -7.85 15.16 -4.54
CA TRP A 39 -7.47 15.21 -3.13
C TRP A 39 -6.61 14.02 -2.67
N CYS A 40 -6.47 12.99 -3.48
CA CYS A 40 -5.59 11.84 -3.23
C CYS A 40 -5.00 11.28 -4.53
N ASP A 41 -3.88 10.62 -4.43
CA ASP A 41 -3.39 9.72 -5.47
C ASP A 41 -4.17 8.40 -5.39
N VAL A 42 -4.46 7.79 -6.54
CA VAL A 42 -5.20 6.52 -6.63
C VAL A 42 -4.31 5.49 -7.31
N ALA A 43 -4.16 4.33 -6.69
CA ALA A 43 -3.42 3.20 -7.23
C ALA A 43 -4.30 1.96 -7.31
N LEU A 44 -4.06 1.10 -8.31
CA LEU A 44 -4.64 -0.25 -8.38
C LEU A 44 -3.49 -1.22 -8.62
N CYS A 45 -3.17 -2.01 -7.59
CA CYS A 45 -2.23 -3.12 -7.68
C CYS A 45 -3.02 -4.37 -8.06
N VAL A 46 -2.65 -4.93 -9.22
CA VAL A 46 -3.41 -6.00 -9.88
C VAL A 46 -2.51 -7.19 -10.17
N PRO A 47 -3.08 -8.40 -10.35
CA PRO A 47 -2.31 -9.57 -10.80
C PRO A 47 -1.48 -9.27 -12.05
N ALA A 48 -0.30 -9.86 -12.16
CA ALA A 48 0.65 -9.59 -13.25
C ALA A 48 0.02 -9.71 -14.64
N VAL A 49 -0.82 -10.73 -14.85
CA VAL A 49 -1.53 -10.97 -16.11
C VAL A 49 -2.54 -9.86 -16.46
N CYS A 50 -2.96 -9.07 -15.47
CA CYS A 50 -3.92 -7.99 -15.64
C CYS A 50 -3.25 -6.62 -15.90
N ILE A 51 -1.95 -6.48 -15.61
CA ILE A 51 -1.22 -5.20 -15.71
C ILE A 51 -1.35 -4.56 -17.12
N PRO A 52 -1.09 -5.26 -18.23
CA PRO A 52 -1.19 -4.65 -19.56
C PRO A 52 -2.61 -4.14 -19.90
N ALA A 53 -3.63 -4.87 -19.47
CA ALA A 53 -5.02 -4.48 -19.68
C ALA A 53 -5.38 -3.23 -18.84
N ALA A 54 -4.96 -3.21 -17.56
CA ALA A 54 -5.19 -2.11 -16.64
C ALA A 54 -4.49 -0.82 -17.09
N VAL A 55 -3.21 -0.89 -17.44
CA VAL A 55 -2.41 0.25 -17.93
C VAL A 55 -3.04 0.84 -19.18
N ARG A 56 -3.44 0.00 -20.16
CA ARG A 56 -4.09 0.47 -21.38
C ARG A 56 -5.41 1.19 -21.10
N ALA A 57 -6.25 0.62 -20.22
CA ALA A 57 -7.57 1.17 -19.91
C ALA A 57 -7.49 2.50 -19.14
N MET A 58 -6.45 2.67 -18.29
CA MET A 58 -6.29 3.84 -17.42
C MET A 58 -5.30 4.89 -17.91
N ARG A 59 -4.76 4.75 -19.14
CA ARG A 59 -3.69 5.62 -19.69
C ARG A 59 -3.95 7.12 -19.53
N GLU A 60 -5.18 7.58 -19.72
CA GLU A 60 -5.56 9.00 -19.69
C GLU A 60 -6.22 9.40 -18.35
N THR A 61 -6.03 8.62 -17.32
CA THR A 61 -6.56 8.90 -16.00
C THR A 61 -5.45 9.19 -15.00
N ARG A 62 -5.83 9.63 -13.80
CA ARG A 62 -4.92 9.81 -12.67
C ARG A 62 -4.62 8.51 -11.91
N VAL A 63 -5.21 7.38 -12.29
CA VAL A 63 -5.01 6.10 -11.60
C VAL A 63 -3.65 5.52 -12.01
N GLY A 64 -2.80 5.30 -11.04
CA GLY A 64 -1.54 4.58 -11.22
C GLY A 64 -1.79 3.07 -11.13
N ILE A 65 -1.20 2.30 -12.04
CA ILE A 65 -1.24 0.84 -11.95
C ILE A 65 -0.01 0.37 -11.19
N GLY A 66 -0.19 -0.66 -10.36
CA GLY A 66 0.87 -1.30 -9.60
C GLY A 66 0.84 -2.82 -9.74
N ALA A 67 1.95 -3.43 -9.35
CA ALA A 67 2.09 -4.86 -9.18
C ALA A 67 1.89 -5.26 -7.70
N GLU A 68 1.57 -6.51 -7.46
CA GLU A 68 1.33 -7.07 -6.13
C GLU A 68 2.59 -7.68 -5.48
N ASN A 69 3.68 -7.77 -6.24
CA ASN A 69 5.00 -8.23 -5.83
C ASN A 69 6.04 -7.90 -6.90
N CYS A 70 7.32 -7.99 -6.54
CA CYS A 70 8.45 -7.98 -7.47
C CYS A 70 9.59 -8.85 -6.97
N SER A 71 10.52 -9.20 -7.85
CA SER A 71 11.82 -9.74 -7.50
C SER A 71 12.78 -8.61 -7.11
N ALA A 72 13.70 -8.89 -6.17
CA ALA A 72 14.84 -8.03 -5.90
C ALA A 72 15.97 -8.18 -6.94
N LYS A 73 15.88 -9.20 -7.80
CA LYS A 73 16.89 -9.46 -8.83
C LYS A 73 16.49 -8.78 -10.14
N PRO A 74 17.44 -8.16 -10.85
CA PRO A 74 17.14 -7.42 -12.09
C PRO A 74 16.89 -8.36 -13.29
N SER A 75 17.40 -9.59 -13.24
CA SER A 75 17.22 -10.65 -14.24
C SER A 75 17.82 -11.95 -13.75
N GLY A 76 17.64 -13.06 -14.50
CA GLY A 76 18.33 -14.31 -14.25
C GLY A 76 17.43 -15.55 -14.19
N ALA A 77 17.98 -16.64 -13.66
CA ALA A 77 17.30 -17.94 -13.55
C ALA A 77 16.35 -17.96 -12.32
N TYR A 78 15.29 -17.18 -12.39
CA TYR A 78 14.25 -17.05 -11.38
C TYR A 78 12.87 -17.29 -12.02
N THR A 79 12.63 -18.52 -12.45
CA THR A 79 11.42 -18.89 -13.18
C THR A 79 10.16 -18.49 -12.43
N GLY A 80 9.30 -17.67 -13.07
CA GLY A 80 8.04 -17.18 -12.51
C GLY A 80 8.13 -15.80 -11.83
N GLU A 81 9.34 -15.29 -11.53
CA GLU A 81 9.53 -13.97 -10.93
C GLU A 81 9.44 -12.82 -11.95
N LEU A 82 9.06 -11.67 -11.45
CA LEU A 82 8.96 -10.42 -12.20
C LEU A 82 9.97 -9.40 -11.67
N ALA A 83 10.94 -9.04 -12.49
CA ALA A 83 11.91 -8.01 -12.15
C ALA A 83 11.27 -6.60 -12.20
N THR A 84 11.81 -5.66 -11.44
CA THR A 84 11.30 -4.30 -11.35
C THR A 84 11.32 -3.55 -12.69
N ASN A 85 12.34 -3.78 -13.54
CA ASN A 85 12.41 -3.22 -14.89
C ASN A 85 11.28 -3.73 -15.80
N MET A 86 10.88 -5.01 -15.69
CA MET A 86 9.73 -5.56 -16.42
C MET A 86 8.44 -4.86 -16.01
N LEU A 87 8.25 -4.57 -14.71
CA LEU A 87 7.09 -3.87 -14.20
C LEU A 87 7.04 -2.41 -14.67
N VAL A 88 8.17 -1.73 -14.70
CA VAL A 88 8.29 -0.36 -15.23
C VAL A 88 7.94 -0.32 -16.71
N ASP A 89 8.50 -1.21 -17.52
CA ASP A 89 8.23 -1.32 -18.95
C ASP A 89 6.75 -1.62 -19.22
N ALA A 90 6.14 -2.48 -18.40
CA ALA A 90 4.70 -2.77 -18.45
C ALA A 90 3.82 -1.57 -18.03
N GLY A 91 4.38 -0.48 -17.52
CA GLY A 91 3.70 0.75 -17.14
C GLY A 91 3.27 0.85 -15.68
N CYS A 92 3.79 -0.01 -14.80
CA CYS A 92 3.56 0.11 -13.35
C CYS A 92 4.22 1.36 -12.77
N LYS A 93 3.55 1.94 -11.79
CA LYS A 93 4.06 3.06 -10.95
C LYS A 93 4.26 2.65 -9.50
N TYR A 94 3.55 1.64 -9.05
CA TYR A 94 3.55 1.14 -7.67
C TYR A 94 3.89 -0.34 -7.63
N VAL A 95 4.33 -0.81 -6.48
CA VAL A 95 4.47 -2.24 -6.19
C VAL A 95 4.25 -2.51 -4.72
N ILE A 96 3.41 -3.48 -4.38
CA ILE A 96 3.23 -3.97 -3.01
C ILE A 96 4.40 -4.89 -2.68
N ILE A 97 4.99 -4.73 -1.51
CA ILE A 97 6.14 -5.50 -1.05
C ILE A 97 5.91 -5.94 0.40
N GLY A 98 6.14 -7.23 0.67
CA GLY A 98 6.07 -7.77 2.02
C GLY A 98 4.66 -7.84 2.59
N HIS A 99 3.63 -7.98 1.73
CA HIS A 99 2.25 -8.20 2.19
C HIS A 99 2.19 -9.40 3.13
N SER A 100 1.33 -9.33 4.16
CA SER A 100 1.22 -10.39 5.19
C SER A 100 1.05 -11.79 4.60
N GLU A 101 0.25 -11.96 3.57
CA GLU A 101 0.07 -13.24 2.87
C GLU A 101 1.39 -13.78 2.30
N ARG A 102 2.27 -12.90 1.79
CA ARG A 102 3.57 -13.32 1.26
C ARG A 102 4.55 -13.72 2.36
N ARG A 103 4.51 -13.02 3.48
CA ARG A 103 5.30 -13.37 4.66
C ARG A 103 4.87 -14.72 5.24
N GLU A 104 3.57 -14.93 5.38
CA GLU A 104 2.99 -16.13 5.99
C GLU A 104 3.04 -17.36 5.08
N MET A 105 2.61 -17.21 3.81
CA MET A 105 2.39 -18.35 2.90
C MET A 105 3.60 -18.64 2.01
N PHE A 106 4.44 -17.65 1.74
CA PHE A 106 5.59 -17.75 0.82
C PHE A 106 6.94 -17.52 1.51
N GLY A 107 6.95 -17.33 2.83
CA GLY A 107 8.17 -17.21 3.63
C GLY A 107 8.99 -15.94 3.36
N GLU A 108 8.38 -14.86 2.86
CA GLU A 108 9.09 -13.58 2.68
C GLU A 108 9.59 -13.04 4.02
N THR A 109 10.89 -12.83 4.12
CA THR A 109 11.57 -12.27 5.30
C THR A 109 11.67 -10.75 5.22
N ASP A 110 12.00 -10.09 6.34
CA ASP A 110 12.28 -8.65 6.33
C ASP A 110 13.49 -8.29 5.46
N ALA A 111 14.47 -9.19 5.32
CA ALA A 111 15.60 -9.02 4.42
C ALA A 111 15.17 -9.04 2.95
N ASP A 112 14.25 -9.94 2.57
CA ASP A 112 13.68 -9.97 1.22
C ASP A 112 12.87 -8.70 0.93
N VAL A 113 12.07 -8.26 1.91
CA VAL A 113 11.30 -7.01 1.81
C VAL A 113 12.22 -5.82 1.58
N ASN A 114 13.30 -5.69 2.36
CA ASN A 114 14.27 -4.62 2.18
C ASN A 114 14.92 -4.64 0.80
N ALA A 115 15.40 -5.81 0.37
CA ALA A 115 16.01 -5.96 -0.96
C ALA A 115 15.05 -5.55 -2.09
N LYS A 116 13.77 -5.92 -1.99
CA LYS A 116 12.73 -5.52 -2.95
C LYS A 116 12.42 -4.02 -2.89
N VAL A 117 12.37 -3.40 -1.70
CA VAL A 117 12.16 -1.95 -1.54
C VAL A 117 13.29 -1.17 -2.22
N LEU A 118 14.53 -1.56 -2.01
CA LEU A 118 15.69 -0.93 -2.65
C LEU A 118 15.64 -1.08 -4.17
N ALA A 119 15.37 -2.28 -4.69
CA ALA A 119 15.25 -2.54 -6.12
C ALA A 119 14.09 -1.73 -6.76
N ALA A 120 12.95 -1.62 -6.08
CA ALA A 120 11.81 -0.84 -6.56
C ALA A 120 12.13 0.66 -6.64
N LEU A 121 12.80 1.20 -5.61
CA LEU A 121 13.23 2.61 -5.58
C LEU A 121 14.30 2.92 -6.64
N GLU A 122 15.20 1.98 -6.91
CA GLU A 122 16.20 2.11 -7.96
C GLU A 122 15.55 2.15 -9.35
N ALA A 123 14.58 1.28 -9.59
CA ALA A 123 13.81 1.23 -10.84
C ALA A 123 12.84 2.41 -11.01
N GLY A 124 12.63 3.25 -10.00
CA GLY A 124 11.72 4.39 -10.02
C GLY A 124 10.28 4.07 -9.67
N LEU A 125 9.97 2.85 -9.21
CA LEU A 125 8.68 2.49 -8.67
C LEU A 125 8.47 3.11 -7.29
N THR A 126 7.20 3.27 -6.91
CA THR A 126 6.78 3.63 -5.55
C THR A 126 6.45 2.34 -4.79
N PRO A 127 7.31 1.86 -3.87
CA PRO A 127 7.00 0.69 -3.06
C PRO A 127 5.93 1.01 -2.02
N ILE A 128 4.95 0.10 -1.88
CA ILE A 128 4.01 0.03 -0.77
C ILE A 128 4.51 -1.10 0.13
N MET A 129 5.30 -0.76 1.13
CA MET A 129 5.91 -1.70 2.06
C MET A 129 4.93 -2.04 3.18
N CYS A 130 4.54 -3.30 3.27
CA CYS A 130 3.62 -3.81 4.27
C CYS A 130 4.34 -4.23 5.56
N CYS A 131 3.74 -3.91 6.69
CA CYS A 131 4.12 -4.38 8.02
C CYS A 131 2.87 -4.65 8.84
N GLY A 132 2.96 -5.53 9.82
CA GLY A 132 1.80 -5.85 10.65
C GLY A 132 2.08 -6.95 11.67
N GLU A 133 1.29 -6.99 12.71
CA GLU A 133 1.35 -7.99 13.77
C GLU A 133 0.20 -8.98 13.69
N THR A 134 0.47 -10.20 14.15
CA THR A 134 -0.52 -11.26 14.37
C THR A 134 -1.33 -10.99 15.64
N LEU A 135 -2.46 -11.70 15.81
CA LEU A 135 -3.25 -11.62 17.04
C LEU A 135 -2.41 -12.05 18.25
N ALA A 136 -1.65 -13.11 18.14
CA ALA A 136 -0.79 -13.58 19.23
C ALA A 136 0.25 -12.54 19.66
N GLN A 137 0.85 -11.80 18.72
CA GLN A 137 1.79 -10.74 19.03
C GLN A 137 1.09 -9.55 19.70
N ARG A 138 -0.13 -9.23 19.28
CA ARG A 138 -0.93 -8.17 19.90
C ARG A 138 -1.34 -8.53 21.33
N GLU A 139 -1.83 -9.74 21.55
CA GLU A 139 -2.21 -10.25 22.87
C GLU A 139 -1.00 -10.37 23.82
N ALA A 140 0.17 -10.70 23.29
CA ALA A 140 1.42 -10.70 24.04
C ALA A 140 1.96 -9.30 24.36
N GLY A 141 1.33 -8.22 23.84
CA GLY A 141 1.74 -6.81 24.08
C GLY A 141 3.03 -6.42 23.38
N ILE A 142 3.46 -7.15 22.32
CA ILE A 142 4.72 -6.90 21.58
C ILE A 142 4.52 -6.24 20.20
N THR A 143 3.35 -5.66 19.97
CA THR A 143 3.05 -4.95 18.70
C THR A 143 4.11 -3.92 18.36
N ALA A 144 4.49 -3.08 19.34
CA ALA A 144 5.44 -1.98 19.12
C ALA A 144 6.83 -2.48 18.73
N GLU A 145 7.33 -3.52 19.40
CA GLU A 145 8.63 -4.14 19.13
C GLU A 145 8.64 -4.78 17.75
N HIS A 146 7.59 -5.57 17.45
CA HIS A 146 7.49 -6.29 16.18
C HIS A 146 7.43 -5.32 14.99
N ILE A 147 6.54 -4.35 15.03
CA ILE A 147 6.40 -3.33 13.96
C ILE A 147 7.67 -2.49 13.84
N THR A 148 8.26 -2.08 14.97
CA THR A 148 9.54 -1.34 14.96
C THR A 148 10.64 -2.14 14.27
N MET A 149 10.74 -3.44 14.52
CA MET A 149 11.70 -4.33 13.86
C MET A 149 11.45 -4.37 12.35
N GLN A 150 10.21 -4.63 11.91
CA GLN A 150 9.86 -4.67 10.49
C GLN A 150 10.18 -3.35 9.76
N ILE A 151 9.87 -2.21 10.38
CA ILE A 151 10.16 -0.89 9.79
C ILE A 151 11.68 -0.65 9.70
N LYS A 152 12.43 -0.96 10.76
CA LYS A 152 13.90 -0.81 10.75
C LYS A 152 14.57 -1.65 9.69
N LEU A 153 14.20 -2.92 9.61
CA LEU A 153 14.79 -3.85 8.65
C LEU A 153 14.33 -3.53 7.22
N GLY A 154 13.04 -3.28 6.99
CA GLY A 154 12.49 -2.97 5.67
C GLY A 154 13.01 -1.65 5.07
N LEU A 155 13.34 -0.67 5.90
CA LEU A 155 13.92 0.62 5.47
C LEU A 155 15.44 0.69 5.56
N GLN A 156 16.12 -0.40 5.91
CA GLN A 156 17.58 -0.42 6.00
C GLN A 156 18.22 0.03 4.67
N ASN A 157 19.20 0.95 4.75
CA ASN A 157 19.91 1.51 3.60
C ASN A 157 19.03 2.29 2.59
N VAL A 158 17.76 2.57 2.90
CA VAL A 158 16.97 3.48 2.06
C VAL A 158 17.49 4.90 2.26
N PRO A 159 17.94 5.61 1.19
CA PRO A 159 18.46 6.97 1.31
C PRO A 159 17.39 7.96 1.80
N GLU A 160 17.81 8.96 2.59
CA GLU A 160 16.91 9.96 3.17
C GLU A 160 16.09 10.71 2.11
N ASP A 161 16.69 11.04 0.98
CA ASP A 161 16.02 11.74 -0.13
C ASP A 161 14.97 10.88 -0.84
N LYS A 162 15.05 9.54 -0.71
CA LYS A 162 14.11 8.59 -1.31
C LYS A 162 12.99 8.15 -0.36
N ILE A 163 13.11 8.38 0.96
CA ILE A 163 12.14 7.88 1.95
C ILE A 163 10.71 8.36 1.67
N ARG A 164 10.53 9.59 1.18
CA ARG A 164 9.21 10.14 0.82
C ARG A 164 8.53 9.43 -0.37
N LYS A 165 9.26 8.56 -1.09
CA LYS A 165 8.71 7.73 -2.17
C LYS A 165 8.23 6.38 -1.66
N VAL A 166 8.58 6.00 -0.43
CA VAL A 166 8.06 4.79 0.19
C VAL A 166 6.72 5.09 0.81
N ILE A 167 5.76 4.21 0.61
CA ILE A 167 4.49 4.16 1.34
C ILE A 167 4.62 3.00 2.32
N ILE A 168 4.24 3.20 3.58
CA ILE A 168 4.15 2.12 4.57
C ILE A 168 2.68 1.75 4.72
N ALA A 169 2.34 0.48 4.56
CA ALA A 169 0.99 -0.03 4.79
C ALA A 169 0.97 -0.86 6.07
N TYR A 170 0.27 -0.38 7.09
CA TYR A 170 0.06 -1.10 8.32
C TYR A 170 -1.10 -2.09 8.17
N GLU A 171 -0.80 -3.36 8.32
CA GLU A 171 -1.74 -4.47 8.22
C GLU A 171 -1.94 -5.10 9.62
N PRO A 172 -3.02 -4.79 10.38
CA PRO A 172 -3.38 -5.61 11.52
C PRO A 172 -3.81 -6.99 11.02
N ILE A 173 -2.88 -7.97 11.01
CA ILE A 173 -3.10 -9.29 10.38
C ILE A 173 -4.33 -9.97 10.99
N TRP A 174 -4.55 -9.76 12.29
CA TRP A 174 -5.71 -10.25 13.03
C TRP A 174 -7.07 -9.67 12.55
N ALA A 175 -7.05 -8.58 11.79
CA ALA A 175 -8.23 -7.92 11.23
C ALA A 175 -8.36 -8.12 9.70
N ILE A 176 -7.54 -8.96 9.06
CA ILE A 176 -7.59 -9.21 7.61
C ILE A 176 -8.35 -10.51 7.35
N GLY A 177 -9.53 -10.42 6.70
CA GLY A 177 -10.31 -11.59 6.30
C GLY A 177 -10.95 -12.37 7.46
N THR A 178 -10.85 -11.88 8.69
CA THR A 178 -11.37 -12.55 9.91
C THR A 178 -12.77 -12.08 10.29
N GLY A 179 -13.29 -11.03 9.66
CA GLY A 179 -14.52 -10.34 10.07
C GLY A 179 -14.31 -9.33 11.22
N LEU A 180 -13.14 -9.31 11.85
CA LEU A 180 -12.76 -8.28 12.80
C LEU A 180 -12.26 -7.03 12.06
N THR A 181 -12.43 -5.87 12.68
CA THR A 181 -11.92 -4.59 12.15
C THR A 181 -11.29 -3.83 13.31
N ALA A 182 -10.08 -3.32 13.12
CA ALA A 182 -9.49 -2.41 14.09
C ALA A 182 -10.35 -1.14 14.18
N THR A 183 -10.51 -0.59 15.37
CA THR A 183 -11.14 0.72 15.52
C THR A 183 -10.25 1.81 14.90
N PRO A 184 -10.80 2.98 14.53
CA PRO A 184 -9.99 4.10 14.04
C PRO A 184 -8.86 4.48 15.00
N GLU A 185 -9.10 4.42 16.31
CA GLU A 185 -8.14 4.73 17.37
C GLU A 185 -7.01 3.69 17.43
N GLN A 186 -7.35 2.39 17.33
CA GLN A 186 -6.35 1.31 17.28
C GLN A 186 -5.46 1.41 16.04
N ALA A 187 -6.04 1.75 14.90
CA ALA A 187 -5.30 1.96 13.67
C ALA A 187 -4.40 3.21 13.76
N GLN A 188 -4.91 4.29 14.35
CA GLN A 188 -4.17 5.53 14.58
C GLN A 188 -2.96 5.32 15.49
N GLU A 189 -3.14 4.62 16.61
CA GLU A 189 -2.07 4.34 17.57
C GLU A 189 -0.86 3.71 16.89
N VAL A 190 -1.07 2.70 16.06
CA VAL A 190 0.04 2.01 15.37
C VAL A 190 0.60 2.87 14.24
N CYS A 191 -0.22 3.60 13.48
CA CYS A 191 0.26 4.50 12.42
C CYS A 191 1.11 5.65 13.00
N GLU A 192 0.72 6.21 14.15
CA GLU A 192 1.51 7.21 14.87
C GLU A 192 2.85 6.63 15.34
N MET A 193 2.84 5.43 15.90
CA MET A 193 4.04 4.73 16.33
C MET A 193 4.98 4.47 15.16
N ILE A 194 4.47 4.00 14.01
CA ILE A 194 5.27 3.84 12.77
C ILE A 194 5.94 5.16 12.39
N ARG A 195 5.19 6.27 12.41
CA ARG A 195 5.73 7.59 12.09
C ARG A 195 6.81 8.03 13.09
N ALA A 196 6.64 7.70 14.37
CA ALA A 196 7.65 7.95 15.39
C ALA A 196 8.93 7.13 15.16
N VAL A 197 8.82 5.89 14.69
CA VAL A 197 9.97 5.06 14.30
C VAL A 197 10.71 5.70 13.12
N VAL A 198 10.00 6.13 12.08
CA VAL A 198 10.62 6.83 10.93
C VAL A 198 11.33 8.11 11.37
N ARG A 199 10.76 8.86 12.34
CA ARG A 199 11.39 10.06 12.91
C ARG A 199 12.72 9.74 13.60
N LYS A 200 12.80 8.62 14.31
CA LYS A 200 14.03 8.17 14.99
C LYS A 200 15.08 7.64 14.00
N LEU A 201 14.65 6.97 12.92
CA LEU A 201 15.56 6.41 11.92
C LEU A 201 16.17 7.48 11.01
N TYR A 202 15.41 8.51 10.70
CA TYR A 202 15.79 9.59 9.81
C TYR A 202 15.72 10.94 10.53
N ASN A 203 14.60 11.64 10.42
CA ASN A 203 14.37 12.94 11.07
C ASN A 203 12.87 13.33 10.98
N SER A 204 12.53 14.47 11.58
CA SER A 204 11.15 14.99 11.60
C SER A 204 10.64 15.35 10.20
N LYS A 205 11.49 15.75 9.25
CA LYS A 205 11.09 16.09 7.87
C LYS A 205 10.65 14.83 7.14
N CYS A 206 11.42 13.76 7.22
CA CYS A 206 11.09 12.47 6.63
C CYS A 206 9.80 11.89 7.22
N ALA A 207 9.67 11.89 8.55
CA ALA A 207 8.48 11.41 9.23
C ALA A 207 7.20 12.19 8.85
N ARG A 208 7.32 13.50 8.61
CA ARG A 208 6.20 14.31 8.14
C ARG A 208 5.85 14.09 6.67
N ALA A 209 6.81 13.64 5.87
CA ALA A 209 6.63 13.51 4.42
C ALA A 209 6.21 12.11 3.97
N ILE A 210 6.47 11.07 4.78
CA ILE A 210 6.13 9.68 4.43
C ILE A 210 4.62 9.46 4.52
N THR A 211 4.08 8.71 3.56
CA THR A 211 2.68 8.27 3.55
C THR A 211 2.55 6.97 4.33
N ILE A 212 1.62 6.91 5.27
CA ILE A 212 1.26 5.71 6.01
C ILE A 212 -0.18 5.36 5.70
N GLN A 213 -0.42 4.15 5.20
CA GLN A 213 -1.72 3.60 4.89
C GLN A 213 -2.20 2.64 5.98
N TYR A 214 -3.50 2.59 6.19
CA TYR A 214 -4.14 1.49 6.90
C TYR A 214 -4.47 0.37 5.91
N GLY A 215 -3.97 -0.84 6.16
CA GLY A 215 -4.12 -2.03 5.31
C GLY A 215 -5.05 -3.09 5.87
N GLY A 216 -5.74 -2.83 6.96
CA GLY A 216 -6.80 -3.71 7.47
C GLY A 216 -8.10 -3.58 6.70
N SER A 217 -9.20 -4.07 7.28
CA SER A 217 -10.53 -4.08 6.66
C SER A 217 -11.10 -2.66 6.50
N MET A 218 -10.65 -1.94 5.46
CA MET A 218 -11.22 -0.65 5.05
C MET A 218 -12.26 -0.87 3.95
N ASN A 219 -13.43 -0.22 4.08
CA ASN A 219 -14.53 -0.27 3.12
C ASN A 219 -15.26 1.08 3.05
N GLU A 220 -16.28 1.19 2.21
CA GLU A 220 -17.06 2.40 1.98
C GLU A 220 -17.80 2.95 3.21
N LYS A 221 -17.93 2.15 4.29
CA LYS A 221 -18.68 2.55 5.50
C LYS A 221 -17.74 3.14 6.55
N ASN A 222 -16.50 2.62 6.69
CA ASN A 222 -15.55 3.05 7.72
C ASN A 222 -14.39 3.91 7.20
N ALA A 223 -14.26 4.05 5.88
CA ALA A 223 -13.16 4.79 5.27
C ALA A 223 -13.09 6.25 5.75
N PHE A 224 -14.24 6.92 5.92
CA PHE A 224 -14.28 8.31 6.36
C PHE A 224 -13.65 8.50 7.74
N GLU A 225 -14.02 7.69 8.72
CA GLU A 225 -13.53 7.77 10.11
C GLU A 225 -12.05 7.38 10.21
N LEU A 226 -11.63 6.34 9.49
CA LEU A 226 -10.22 5.95 9.42
C LEU A 226 -9.36 7.04 8.79
N LEU A 227 -9.80 7.63 7.68
CA LEU A 227 -9.06 8.67 6.97
C LEU A 227 -9.13 10.04 7.67
N ALA A 228 -10.01 10.22 8.65
CA ALA A 228 -10.02 11.39 9.51
C ALA A 228 -8.87 11.39 10.54
N GLN A 229 -8.28 10.23 10.82
CA GLN A 229 -7.20 10.10 11.80
C GLN A 229 -5.93 10.85 11.36
N PRO A 230 -5.17 11.46 12.30
CA PRO A 230 -4.05 12.34 11.97
C PRO A 230 -2.88 11.64 11.26
N ASP A 231 -2.63 10.35 11.53
CA ASP A 231 -1.49 9.62 10.99
C ASP A 231 -1.85 8.56 9.95
N ILE A 232 -3.13 8.47 9.57
CA ILE A 232 -3.60 7.61 8.48
C ILE A 232 -3.71 8.44 7.21
N ASP A 233 -2.76 8.27 6.29
CA ASP A 233 -2.66 9.06 5.06
C ASP A 233 -3.30 8.35 3.85
N GLY A 234 -4.00 7.27 4.06
CA GLY A 234 -4.65 6.51 2.99
C GLY A 234 -5.00 5.10 3.40
N GLY A 235 -5.27 4.28 2.40
CA GLY A 235 -5.61 2.87 2.62
C GLY A 235 -5.04 1.94 1.56
N LEU A 236 -4.69 0.72 1.98
CA LEU A 236 -4.42 -0.41 1.10
C LEU A 236 -5.65 -1.33 1.17
N ILE A 237 -6.48 -1.28 0.13
CA ILE A 237 -7.86 -1.81 0.12
C ILE A 237 -7.89 -3.18 -0.56
N GLY A 238 -8.31 -4.22 0.15
CA GLY A 238 -8.55 -5.54 -0.43
C GLY A 238 -9.91 -5.65 -1.13
N GLY A 239 -10.83 -6.46 -0.60
CA GLY A 239 -12.10 -6.83 -1.23
C GLY A 239 -12.96 -5.68 -1.74
N ALA A 240 -13.02 -4.55 -1.02
CA ALA A 240 -13.78 -3.38 -1.48
C ALA A 240 -13.21 -2.75 -2.76
N SER A 241 -11.93 -2.95 -3.07
CA SER A 241 -11.31 -2.49 -4.32
C SER A 241 -11.67 -3.32 -5.54
N LEU A 242 -12.34 -4.46 -5.36
CA LEU A 242 -12.82 -5.33 -6.45
C LEU A 242 -14.17 -4.88 -7.02
N VAL A 243 -14.84 -3.93 -6.36
CA VAL A 243 -16.14 -3.39 -6.74
C VAL A 243 -15.99 -1.91 -7.05
N PRO A 244 -16.20 -1.45 -8.31
CA PRO A 244 -15.93 -0.07 -8.73
C PRO A 244 -16.64 0.97 -7.85
N GLU A 245 -17.90 0.76 -7.53
CA GLU A 245 -18.74 1.68 -6.75
C GLU A 245 -18.24 1.83 -5.31
N LYS A 246 -17.79 0.73 -4.69
CA LYS A 246 -17.22 0.75 -3.34
C LYS A 246 -15.88 1.47 -3.32
N PHE A 247 -15.04 1.17 -4.30
CA PHE A 247 -13.72 1.80 -4.40
C PHE A 247 -13.84 3.30 -4.68
N ALA A 248 -14.76 3.72 -5.56
CA ALA A 248 -15.05 5.14 -5.81
C ALA A 248 -15.50 5.88 -4.54
N LYS A 249 -16.35 5.28 -3.70
CA LYS A 249 -16.76 5.85 -2.41
C LYS A 249 -15.61 5.99 -1.42
N ILE A 250 -14.68 5.03 -1.39
CA ILE A 250 -13.47 5.13 -0.56
C ILE A 250 -12.57 6.27 -1.04
N ILE A 251 -12.41 6.42 -2.37
CA ILE A 251 -11.68 7.56 -2.95
C ILE A 251 -12.35 8.89 -2.56
N GLU A 252 -13.67 8.95 -2.56
CA GLU A 252 -14.43 10.15 -2.15
C GLU A 252 -14.26 10.43 -0.65
N ALA A 253 -14.28 9.40 0.20
CA ALA A 253 -14.04 9.53 1.64
C ALA A 253 -12.66 10.10 1.97
N ALA A 254 -11.69 10.03 1.06
CA ALA A 254 -10.36 10.66 1.22
C ALA A 254 -10.39 12.20 1.07
N ASN A 255 -11.55 12.80 0.73
CA ASN A 255 -11.72 14.25 0.71
C ASN A 255 -11.94 14.78 2.14
N GLN A 256 -10.92 14.67 2.97
CA GLN A 256 -10.91 15.14 4.35
C GLN A 256 -10.47 16.60 4.45
N PRO A 257 -10.95 17.39 5.43
CA PRO A 257 -10.40 18.70 5.70
C PRO A 257 -8.92 18.60 6.05
N THR A 258 -8.14 19.58 5.61
CA THR A 258 -6.71 19.69 5.97
C THR A 258 -6.62 20.28 7.38
N VAL A 259 -6.01 19.55 8.29
CA VAL A 259 -5.71 20.00 9.66
C VAL A 259 -4.32 20.60 9.71
#